data_4aa2ad7058f94ce3ba60405575ae0ff5
#
_entry.id   4aa2ad7058f94ce3ba60405575ae0ff5
#
_cell.length_a   1.000
_cell.length_b   1.000
_cell.length_c   1.000
_cell.angle_alpha   90.00
_cell.angle_beta   90.00
_cell.angle_gamma   90.00
#
_symmetry.space_group_name_H-M   'P 1'
#
loop_
_entity.id
_entity.type
_entity.pdbx_description
1 polymer ?
#
loop_
_entity_poly.entity_id
_entity_poly.type
_entity_poly.pdbx_seq_one_letter_code
_entity_poly.pdbx_strand_id
1 'polypeptide(L)'
;MITELVSLIQSLLYLLATFLIILYFVNIINSIFDLRVIGCKEMELYYTVVRSKKRKKTISLQVKANGTAVVYAPHRTPIPDIDKFMSEKERWLWRKIRENGERQKEIKAKKYAADEIFFFLGEPYPLKIDATASGCDKLNFLCGQFVLASDKVSQGRELFVDWYRKSARRYFGERVDHFSQALKLIPSGIRISNARCRWGSCSQDNHLYFSWRLIMAPCSVIDYLVVHELAHMKERNHSERFWGLVGNIITDYKKQRIWLKDNGHTLDI
;
A
#
# COMPACT_ATOMS: atom_id res chain seq x y z
N MET A 1 60.29 2.83 -17.06
CA MET A 1 59.74 1.64 -17.71
C MET A 1 59.45 0.49 -16.74
N ILE A 2 60.45 -0.08 -15.99
CA ILE A 2 60.18 -1.20 -15.04
C ILE A 2 59.33 -0.73 -13.85
N THR A 3 59.57 0.45 -13.28
CA THR A 3 58.84 1.03 -12.16
C THR A 3 57.36 1.36 -12.51
N GLU A 4 57.11 1.81 -13.72
CA GLU A 4 55.75 2.07 -14.20
C GLU A 4 54.94 0.77 -14.43
N LEU A 5 55.62 -0.28 -14.93
CA LEU A 5 55.03 -1.59 -15.10
C LEU A 5 54.63 -2.23 -13.75
N VAL A 6 55.48 -2.10 -12.73
CA VAL A 6 55.19 -2.58 -11.37
C VAL A 6 54.03 -1.83 -10.75
N SER A 7 53.95 -0.50 -10.91
CA SER A 7 52.79 0.30 -10.44
C SER A 7 51.51 -0.08 -11.12
N LEU A 8 51.55 -0.34 -12.43
CA LEU A 8 50.37 -0.77 -13.19
C LEU A 8 49.86 -2.15 -12.74
N ILE A 9 50.76 -3.10 -12.50
CA ILE A 9 50.46 -4.44 -11.98
C ILE A 9 49.83 -4.34 -10.57
N GLN A 10 50.38 -3.51 -9.68
CA GLN A 10 49.84 -3.29 -8.34
C GLN A 10 48.43 -2.70 -8.39
N SER A 11 48.18 -1.74 -9.27
CA SER A 11 46.84 -1.14 -9.45
C SER A 11 45.82 -2.14 -10.00
N LEU A 12 46.23 -2.99 -10.93
CA LEU A 12 45.37 -4.08 -11.47
C LEU A 12 45.06 -5.13 -10.41
N LEU A 13 46.03 -5.51 -9.59
CA LEU A 13 45.82 -6.47 -8.48
C LEU A 13 44.87 -5.89 -7.41
N TYR A 14 44.99 -4.60 -7.14
CA TYR A 14 44.07 -3.92 -6.20
C TYR A 14 42.64 -3.85 -6.71
N LEU A 15 42.45 -3.55 -8.01
CA LEU A 15 41.15 -3.60 -8.68
C LEU A 15 40.54 -5.00 -8.68
N LEU A 16 41.34 -6.02 -8.95
CA LEU A 16 40.92 -7.42 -8.92
C LEU A 16 40.50 -7.86 -7.51
N ALA A 17 41.29 -7.49 -6.49
CA ALA A 17 40.98 -7.81 -5.10
C ALA A 17 39.70 -7.11 -4.63
N THR A 18 39.49 -5.84 -4.95
CA THR A 18 38.23 -5.12 -4.65
C THR A 18 37.04 -5.71 -5.37
N PHE A 19 37.19 -6.12 -6.63
CA PHE A 19 36.13 -6.79 -7.40
C PHE A 19 35.77 -8.15 -6.79
N LEU A 20 36.76 -8.96 -6.36
CA LEU A 20 36.50 -10.25 -5.68
C LEU A 20 35.84 -10.07 -4.32
N ILE A 21 36.18 -9.04 -3.56
CA ILE A 21 35.53 -8.71 -2.29
C ILE A 21 34.07 -8.29 -2.53
N ILE A 22 33.82 -7.46 -3.53
CA ILE A 22 32.44 -7.08 -3.90
C ILE A 22 31.63 -8.31 -4.32
N LEU A 23 32.18 -9.18 -5.16
CA LEU A 23 31.54 -10.44 -5.57
C LEU A 23 31.26 -11.37 -4.39
N TYR A 24 32.19 -11.46 -3.43
CA TYR A 24 32.01 -12.24 -2.20
C TYR A 24 30.87 -11.67 -1.33
N PHE A 25 30.82 -10.34 -1.13
CA PHE A 25 29.72 -9.69 -0.40
C PHE A 25 28.37 -9.83 -1.12
N VAL A 26 28.35 -9.70 -2.44
CA VAL A 26 27.12 -9.92 -3.24
C VAL A 26 26.63 -11.37 -3.10
N ASN A 27 27.54 -12.35 -3.13
CA ASN A 27 27.16 -13.76 -2.94
C ASN A 27 26.66 -14.05 -1.51
N ILE A 28 27.23 -13.42 -0.49
CA ILE A 28 26.74 -13.51 0.90
C ILE A 28 25.34 -12.89 1.00
N ILE A 29 25.14 -11.70 0.46
CA ILE A 29 23.83 -11.02 0.46
C ILE A 29 22.80 -11.86 -0.29
N ASN A 30 23.14 -12.40 -1.44
CA ASN A 30 22.25 -13.29 -2.21
C ASN A 30 21.93 -14.58 -1.45
N SER A 31 22.89 -15.14 -0.71
CA SER A 31 22.68 -16.34 0.13
C SER A 31 21.77 -16.07 1.35
N ILE A 32 21.92 -14.89 1.97
CA ILE A 32 21.13 -14.49 3.15
C ILE A 32 19.68 -14.12 2.77
N PHE A 33 19.51 -13.43 1.63
CA PHE A 33 18.20 -12.87 1.23
C PHE A 33 17.52 -13.64 0.10
N ASP A 34 18.12 -14.75 -0.42
CA ASP A 34 17.63 -15.50 -1.59
C ASP A 34 17.26 -14.53 -2.75
N LEU A 35 18.18 -13.55 -3.01
CA LEU A 35 18.03 -12.53 -4.03
C LEU A 35 18.34 -13.14 -5.41
N ARG A 36 17.45 -12.96 -6.37
CA ARG A 36 17.55 -13.51 -7.72
C ARG A 36 17.30 -12.47 -8.77
N VAL A 37 17.77 -12.74 -9.98
CA VAL A 37 17.66 -11.87 -11.14
C VAL A 37 16.77 -12.53 -12.19
N ILE A 38 15.87 -11.74 -12.76
CA ILE A 38 15.16 -12.06 -13.99
C ILE A 38 15.32 -10.89 -14.96
N GLY A 39 15.53 -11.16 -16.23
CA GLY A 39 15.66 -10.09 -17.22
C GLY A 39 15.92 -10.60 -18.63
N CYS A 40 15.49 -9.81 -19.60
CA CYS A 40 15.86 -9.90 -21.01
C CYS A 40 17.05 -8.96 -21.28
N LYS A 41 17.71 -9.16 -22.42
CA LYS A 41 18.98 -8.55 -22.89
C LYS A 41 19.28 -7.08 -22.54
N GLU A 42 18.30 -6.30 -22.04
CA GLU A 42 18.45 -4.86 -21.78
C GLU A 42 18.08 -4.40 -20.34
N MET A 43 17.39 -5.25 -19.54
CA MET A 43 16.99 -4.87 -18.16
C MET A 43 17.00 -6.07 -17.22
N GLU A 44 17.72 -5.94 -16.12
CA GLU A 44 17.74 -6.91 -15.03
C GLU A 44 16.82 -6.46 -13.89
N LEU A 45 16.02 -7.37 -13.37
CA LEU A 45 15.18 -7.14 -12.22
C LEU A 45 15.54 -8.11 -11.10
N TYR A 46 15.88 -7.56 -9.97
CA TYR A 46 16.13 -8.33 -8.76
C TYR A 46 14.83 -8.64 -8.03
N TYR A 47 14.64 -9.90 -7.62
CA TYR A 47 13.51 -10.32 -6.81
C TYR A 47 13.96 -11.17 -5.63
N THR A 48 13.21 -11.11 -4.54
CA THR A 48 13.48 -11.86 -3.30
C THR A 48 12.52 -13.05 -3.20
N VAL A 49 13.03 -14.22 -2.82
CA VAL A 49 12.21 -15.40 -2.54
C VAL A 49 11.99 -15.56 -1.05
N VAL A 50 10.72 -15.55 -0.64
CA VAL A 50 10.29 -15.79 0.74
C VAL A 50 9.67 -17.19 0.83
N ARG A 51 10.37 -18.09 1.52
CA ARG A 51 9.92 -19.47 1.71
C ARG A 51 9.06 -19.61 2.95
N SER A 52 7.91 -20.29 2.83
CA SER A 52 6.94 -20.47 3.92
C SER A 52 6.63 -21.93 4.19
N LYS A 53 6.80 -22.36 5.44
CA LYS A 53 6.39 -23.69 5.92
C LYS A 53 4.86 -23.87 5.95
N LYS A 54 4.10 -22.78 6.06
CA LYS A 54 2.63 -22.79 6.07
C LYS A 54 2.03 -22.98 4.68
N ARG A 55 2.73 -22.59 3.61
CA ARG A 55 2.29 -22.80 2.23
C ARG A 55 2.59 -24.22 1.78
N LYS A 56 1.59 -24.90 1.20
CA LYS A 56 1.76 -26.29 0.76
C LYS A 56 1.97 -26.43 -0.75
N LYS A 57 1.28 -25.65 -1.59
CA LYS A 57 1.24 -25.84 -3.06
C LYS A 57 1.40 -24.57 -3.88
N THR A 58 1.12 -23.38 -3.35
CA THR A 58 0.99 -22.16 -4.19
C THR A 58 2.25 -21.31 -4.18
N ILE A 59 2.72 -20.93 -5.39
CA ILE A 59 3.68 -19.86 -5.61
C ILE A 59 2.88 -18.58 -5.91
N SER A 60 3.28 -17.45 -5.36
CA SER A 60 2.67 -16.14 -5.66
C SER A 60 3.72 -15.05 -5.79
N LEU A 61 3.49 -14.12 -6.70
CA LEU A 61 4.32 -12.96 -6.96
C LEU A 61 3.62 -11.69 -6.46
N GLN A 62 4.35 -10.86 -5.73
CA GLN A 62 3.90 -9.56 -5.27
C GLN A 62 4.91 -8.49 -5.70
N VAL A 63 4.43 -7.38 -6.25
CA VAL A 63 5.23 -6.18 -6.49
C VAL A 63 4.88 -5.18 -5.40
N LYS A 64 5.88 -4.78 -4.61
CA LYS A 64 5.72 -3.75 -3.57
C LYS A 64 5.59 -2.37 -4.21
N ALA A 65 5.10 -1.39 -3.45
CA ALA A 65 4.94 -0.01 -3.93
C ALA A 65 6.26 0.60 -4.45
N ASN A 66 7.38 0.25 -3.84
CA ASN A 66 8.73 0.70 -4.26
C ASN A 66 9.27 -0.05 -5.50
N GLY A 67 8.46 -0.85 -6.19
CA GLY A 67 8.87 -1.62 -7.36
C GLY A 67 9.56 -2.95 -7.07
N THR A 68 9.87 -3.26 -5.79
CA THR A 68 10.54 -4.53 -5.44
C THR A 68 9.61 -5.72 -5.67
N ALA A 69 10.08 -6.73 -6.40
CA ALA A 69 9.36 -7.98 -6.60
C ALA A 69 9.68 -9.00 -5.48
N VAL A 70 8.66 -9.65 -4.94
CA VAL A 70 8.80 -10.68 -3.92
C VAL A 70 7.99 -11.92 -4.32
N VAL A 71 8.65 -13.06 -4.39
CA VAL A 71 8.04 -14.36 -4.64
C VAL A 71 7.83 -15.08 -3.32
N TYR A 72 6.62 -15.50 -3.05
CA TYR A 72 6.29 -16.35 -1.91
C TYR A 72 6.09 -17.78 -2.40
N ALA A 73 6.88 -18.72 -1.89
CA ALA A 73 6.83 -20.12 -2.29
C ALA A 73 6.77 -21.06 -1.07
N PRO A 74 6.26 -22.31 -1.21
CA PRO A 74 6.44 -23.37 -0.22
C PRO A 74 7.92 -23.60 0.09
N HIS A 75 8.23 -24.04 1.32
CA HIS A 75 9.61 -24.21 1.77
C HIS A 75 10.45 -25.15 0.88
N ARG A 76 9.81 -26.22 0.36
CA ARG A 76 10.48 -27.25 -0.47
C ARG A 76 10.38 -27.02 -1.98
N THR A 77 9.87 -25.88 -2.45
CA THR A 77 9.76 -25.61 -3.90
C THR A 77 11.15 -25.56 -4.53
N PRO A 78 11.43 -26.38 -5.56
CA PRO A 78 12.69 -26.31 -6.29
C PRO A 78 12.87 -24.92 -6.93
N ILE A 79 14.12 -24.53 -7.05
CA ILE A 79 14.47 -23.23 -7.67
C ILE A 79 14.04 -23.16 -9.13
N PRO A 80 14.26 -24.21 -9.96
CA PRO A 80 13.81 -24.20 -11.35
C PRO A 80 12.31 -23.94 -11.52
N ASP A 81 11.48 -24.41 -10.58
CA ASP A 81 10.03 -24.17 -10.62
C ASP A 81 9.70 -22.69 -10.34
N ILE A 82 10.47 -22.04 -9.46
CA ILE A 82 10.35 -20.60 -9.19
C ILE A 82 10.78 -19.80 -10.40
N ASP A 83 11.89 -20.16 -11.03
CA ASP A 83 12.43 -19.47 -12.20
C ASP A 83 11.47 -19.63 -13.40
N LYS A 84 10.89 -20.82 -13.61
CA LYS A 84 9.85 -21.05 -14.61
C LYS A 84 8.63 -20.18 -14.34
N PHE A 85 8.12 -20.15 -13.10
CA PHE A 85 6.99 -19.32 -12.71
C PHE A 85 7.27 -17.84 -12.95
N MET A 86 8.48 -17.36 -12.66
CA MET A 86 8.89 -15.99 -12.89
C MET A 86 8.95 -15.65 -14.39
N SER A 87 9.51 -16.52 -15.21
CA SER A 87 9.54 -16.34 -16.65
C SER A 87 8.14 -16.25 -17.26
N GLU A 88 7.20 -17.09 -16.82
CA GLU A 88 5.80 -17.03 -17.23
C GLU A 88 5.11 -15.72 -16.82
N LYS A 89 5.56 -15.08 -15.74
CA LYS A 89 4.99 -13.84 -15.19
C LYS A 89 5.76 -12.58 -15.57
N GLU A 90 6.84 -12.69 -16.33
CA GLU A 90 7.72 -11.58 -16.66
C GLU A 90 7.00 -10.37 -17.27
N ARG A 91 6.17 -10.58 -18.31
CA ARG A 91 5.40 -9.49 -18.95
C ARG A 91 4.45 -8.81 -17.97
N TRP A 92 3.80 -9.58 -17.10
CA TRP A 92 2.92 -9.06 -16.07
C TRP A 92 3.72 -8.26 -15.06
N LEU A 93 4.88 -8.73 -14.66
CA LEU A 93 5.78 -8.11 -13.68
C LEU A 93 6.24 -6.72 -14.16
N TRP A 94 6.77 -6.63 -15.38
CA TRP A 94 7.22 -5.36 -15.98
C TRP A 94 6.09 -4.35 -16.10
N ARG A 95 4.92 -4.80 -16.55
CA ARG A 95 3.72 -3.94 -16.60
C ARG A 95 3.38 -3.41 -15.21
N LYS A 96 3.41 -4.28 -14.18
CA LYS A 96 3.05 -3.90 -12.82
C LYS A 96 4.04 -2.93 -12.17
N ILE A 97 5.33 -3.11 -12.44
CA ILE A 97 6.38 -2.19 -11.97
C ILE A 97 6.19 -0.81 -12.61
N ARG A 98 5.94 -0.74 -13.91
CA ARG A 98 5.68 0.52 -14.62
C ARG A 98 4.44 1.22 -14.07
N GLU A 99 3.30 0.51 -13.95
CA GLU A 99 2.08 1.04 -13.36
C GLU A 99 2.32 1.61 -11.95
N ASN A 100 3.09 0.89 -11.11
CA ASN A 100 3.42 1.37 -9.77
C ASN A 100 4.34 2.61 -9.82
N GLY A 101 5.29 2.65 -10.73
CA GLY A 101 6.19 3.81 -10.91
C GLY A 101 5.45 5.06 -11.38
N GLU A 102 4.51 4.93 -12.31
CA GLU A 102 3.65 6.03 -12.78
C GLU A 102 2.77 6.54 -11.63
N ARG A 103 2.10 5.65 -10.90
CA ARG A 103 1.29 5.98 -9.72
C ARG A 103 2.09 6.68 -8.61
N GLN A 104 3.35 6.30 -8.42
CA GLN A 104 4.20 6.91 -7.40
C GLN A 104 4.63 8.32 -7.77
N LYS A 105 4.75 8.64 -9.08
CA LYS A 105 5.00 10.01 -9.57
C LYS A 105 3.82 10.95 -9.33
N GLU A 106 2.59 10.42 -9.33
CA GLU A 106 1.37 11.20 -9.05
C GLU A 106 1.26 11.58 -7.56
N ILE A 107 1.86 10.79 -6.65
CA ILE A 107 1.83 11.04 -5.21
C ILE A 107 2.93 12.06 -4.87
N LYS A 108 2.59 13.34 -4.86
CA LYS A 108 3.47 14.37 -4.30
C LYS A 108 3.44 14.31 -2.77
N ALA A 109 4.62 14.26 -2.15
CA ALA A 109 4.71 14.36 -0.70
C ALA A 109 4.11 15.69 -0.23
N LYS A 110 3.22 15.64 0.77
CA LYS A 110 2.61 16.82 1.36
C LYS A 110 3.63 17.66 2.10
N LYS A 111 3.58 18.97 1.90
CA LYS A 111 4.47 19.95 2.54
C LYS A 111 3.83 20.63 3.75
N TYR A 112 2.52 20.46 3.92
CA TYR A 112 1.70 21.10 4.95
C TYR A 112 1.81 22.63 4.92
N ALA A 113 1.88 23.18 3.71
CA ALA A 113 1.94 24.63 3.46
C ALA A 113 0.54 25.22 3.29
N ALA A 114 0.44 26.55 3.40
CA ALA A 114 -0.80 27.26 3.12
C ALA A 114 -1.31 26.94 1.70
N ASP A 115 -2.63 26.86 1.56
CA ASP A 115 -3.38 26.55 0.33
C ASP A 115 -3.13 25.15 -0.23
N GLU A 116 -2.37 24.29 0.47
CA GLU A 116 -2.23 22.89 0.05
C GLU A 116 -3.55 22.14 0.25
N ILE A 117 -3.95 21.37 -0.78
CA ILE A 117 -5.25 20.69 -0.82
C ILE A 117 -5.18 19.35 -0.10
N PHE A 118 -6.16 19.09 0.75
CA PHE A 118 -6.39 17.80 1.44
C PHE A 118 -7.79 17.30 1.15
N PHE A 119 -7.93 16.01 0.87
CA PHE A 119 -9.22 15.41 0.58
C PHE A 119 -9.92 14.91 1.86
N PHE A 120 -11.22 15.13 1.94
CA PHE A 120 -12.09 14.58 2.98
C PHE A 120 -13.46 14.26 2.40
N LEU A 121 -13.91 13.00 2.54
CA LEU A 121 -15.15 12.48 1.98
C LEU A 121 -15.29 12.71 0.44
N GLY A 122 -14.15 12.67 -0.27
CA GLY A 122 -14.08 12.85 -1.72
C GLY A 122 -13.90 14.29 -2.18
N GLU A 123 -14.09 15.27 -1.29
CA GLU A 123 -14.02 16.69 -1.62
C GLU A 123 -12.65 17.28 -1.27
N PRO A 124 -12.11 18.21 -2.09
CA PRO A 124 -10.86 18.89 -1.84
C PRO A 124 -11.05 20.09 -0.92
N TYR A 125 -10.19 20.23 0.10
CA TYR A 125 -10.21 21.34 1.03
C TYR A 125 -8.82 21.96 1.20
N PRO A 126 -8.68 23.29 1.20
CA PRO A 126 -7.42 23.98 1.40
C PRO A 126 -6.96 23.92 2.86
N LEU A 127 -5.66 23.95 3.07
CA LEU A 127 -5.03 24.15 4.36
C LEU A 127 -4.78 25.63 4.63
N LYS A 128 -5.29 26.16 5.73
CA LYS A 128 -4.94 27.45 6.29
C LYS A 128 -3.93 27.28 7.41
N ILE A 129 -2.89 28.11 7.39
CA ILE A 129 -1.94 28.21 8.51
C ILE A 129 -2.36 29.41 9.36
N ASP A 130 -2.61 29.18 10.63
CA ASP A 130 -3.06 30.21 11.60
C ASP A 130 -1.97 30.50 12.63
N ALA A 131 -1.48 31.74 12.62
CA ALA A 131 -0.48 32.21 13.57
C ALA A 131 -1.08 32.54 14.96
N THR A 132 -2.40 32.71 15.04
CA THR A 132 -3.11 33.06 16.27
C THR A 132 -3.68 31.85 17.01
N ALA A 133 -3.75 30.71 16.33
CA ALA A 133 -4.22 29.45 16.93
C ALA A 133 -3.18 28.90 17.92
N SER A 134 -3.21 29.43 19.14
CA SER A 134 -2.45 28.90 20.27
C SER A 134 -3.43 28.20 21.22
N GLY A 135 -3.30 26.86 21.36
CA GLY A 135 -4.19 26.12 22.25
C GLY A 135 -4.26 24.62 21.99
N CYS A 136 -5.27 23.97 22.57
CA CYS A 136 -5.44 22.51 22.54
C CYS A 136 -5.73 21.94 21.15
N ASP A 137 -6.27 22.72 20.23
CA ASP A 137 -6.68 22.28 18.89
C ASP A 137 -5.62 22.61 17.84
N LYS A 138 -4.68 21.69 17.70
CA LYS A 138 -3.52 21.84 16.80
C LYS A 138 -3.87 21.75 15.32
N LEU A 139 -4.94 21.03 14.95
CA LEU A 139 -5.50 20.90 13.60
C LEU A 139 -7.03 20.80 13.71
N ASN A 140 -7.72 21.69 13.04
CA ASN A 140 -9.18 21.74 12.97
C ASN A 140 -9.69 21.69 11.54
N PHE A 141 -10.94 21.28 11.35
CA PHE A 141 -11.67 21.42 10.10
C PHE A 141 -12.88 22.32 10.33
N LEU A 142 -12.81 23.54 9.80
CA LEU A 142 -13.79 24.61 10.04
C LEU A 142 -14.13 25.30 8.72
N CYS A 143 -15.42 25.58 8.50
CA CYS A 143 -15.90 26.33 7.33
C CYS A 143 -15.34 25.84 5.99
N GLY A 144 -15.22 24.51 5.80
CA GLY A 144 -14.73 23.95 4.55
C GLY A 144 -13.21 24.11 4.32
N GLN A 145 -12.43 24.25 5.37
CA GLN A 145 -10.96 24.30 5.28
C GLN A 145 -10.32 23.62 6.51
N PHE A 146 -9.11 23.09 6.30
CA PHE A 146 -8.26 22.68 7.41
C PHE A 146 -7.53 23.88 7.97
N VAL A 147 -7.44 23.99 9.29
CA VAL A 147 -6.73 25.06 9.98
C VAL A 147 -5.66 24.43 10.88
N LEU A 148 -4.39 24.73 10.60
CA LEU A 148 -3.23 24.22 11.31
C LEU A 148 -2.50 25.39 12.01
N ALA A 149 -2.20 25.24 13.28
CA ALA A 149 -1.41 26.21 14.03
C ALA A 149 0.01 26.32 13.41
N SER A 150 0.52 27.55 13.25
CA SER A 150 1.79 27.81 12.57
C SER A 150 3.00 27.15 13.24
N ASP A 151 3.00 27.05 14.59
CA ASP A 151 4.02 26.38 15.39
C ASP A 151 3.98 24.85 15.26
N LYS A 152 2.97 24.28 14.60
CA LYS A 152 2.73 22.83 14.44
C LYS A 152 2.95 22.33 13.00
N VAL A 153 3.37 23.16 12.07
CA VAL A 153 3.59 22.76 10.68
C VAL A 153 4.55 21.56 10.56
N SER A 154 5.62 21.54 11.36
CA SER A 154 6.57 20.40 11.40
C SER A 154 5.95 19.08 11.86
N GLN A 155 4.84 19.12 12.61
CA GLN A 155 4.05 17.97 13.08
C GLN A 155 2.82 17.74 12.18
N GLY A 156 2.68 18.46 11.08
CA GLY A 156 1.49 18.46 10.23
C GLY A 156 1.03 17.06 9.85
N ARG A 157 1.96 16.18 9.43
CA ARG A 157 1.63 14.80 9.06
C ARG A 157 0.99 14.01 10.20
N GLU A 158 1.53 14.11 11.38
CA GLU A 158 1.03 13.37 12.56
C GLU A 158 -0.36 13.87 12.97
N LEU A 159 -0.56 15.19 12.95
CA LEU A 159 -1.82 15.82 13.27
C LEU A 159 -2.91 15.46 12.26
N PHE A 160 -2.60 15.48 10.96
CA PHE A 160 -3.54 15.04 9.92
C PHE A 160 -3.89 13.56 10.05
N VAL A 161 -2.90 12.68 10.27
CA VAL A 161 -3.16 11.25 10.50
C VAL A 161 -4.09 11.03 11.69
N ASP A 162 -3.85 11.72 12.80
CA ASP A 162 -4.69 11.61 14.00
C ASP A 162 -6.12 12.12 13.73
N TRP A 163 -6.24 13.28 13.10
CA TRP A 163 -7.52 13.86 12.70
C TRP A 163 -8.31 12.94 11.75
N TYR A 164 -7.65 12.41 10.71
CA TYR A 164 -8.29 11.47 9.77
C TYR A 164 -8.70 10.17 10.47
N ARG A 165 -7.90 9.66 11.39
CA ARG A 165 -8.27 8.45 12.15
C ARG A 165 -9.49 8.67 13.02
N LYS A 166 -9.59 9.82 13.71
CA LYS A 166 -10.75 10.20 14.51
C LYS A 166 -12.00 10.34 13.62
N SER A 167 -11.88 11.07 12.53
CA SER A 167 -12.96 11.27 11.56
C SER A 167 -13.42 9.96 10.92
N ALA A 168 -12.47 9.09 10.53
CA ALA A 168 -12.75 7.77 9.99
C ALA A 168 -13.50 6.88 10.98
N ARG A 169 -13.09 6.88 12.27
CA ARG A 169 -13.76 6.10 13.30
C ARG A 169 -15.22 6.51 13.45
N ARG A 170 -15.48 7.81 13.51
CA ARG A 170 -16.85 8.34 13.62
C ARG A 170 -17.66 8.01 12.37
N TYR A 171 -17.19 8.43 11.19
CA TYR A 171 -17.95 8.29 9.95
C TYR A 171 -18.19 6.83 9.57
N PHE A 172 -17.17 5.98 9.64
CA PHE A 172 -17.36 4.55 9.33
C PHE A 172 -18.25 3.86 10.37
N GLY A 173 -18.22 4.30 11.63
CA GLY A 173 -19.17 3.84 12.64
C GLY A 173 -20.62 4.11 12.22
N GLU A 174 -20.94 5.35 11.89
CA GLU A 174 -22.27 5.75 11.40
C GLU A 174 -22.70 4.98 10.15
N ARG A 175 -21.78 4.76 9.19
CA ARG A 175 -22.10 4.00 7.98
C ARG A 175 -22.30 2.50 8.24
N VAL A 176 -21.46 1.91 9.11
CA VAL A 176 -21.63 0.51 9.53
C VAL A 176 -22.96 0.31 10.23
N ASP A 177 -23.35 1.19 11.15
CA ASP A 177 -24.63 1.09 11.86
C ASP A 177 -25.81 1.17 10.88
N HIS A 178 -25.74 2.11 9.93
CA HIS A 178 -26.76 2.26 8.89
C HIS A 178 -26.95 0.99 8.05
N PHE A 179 -25.85 0.45 7.49
CA PHE A 179 -25.95 -0.73 6.60
C PHE A 179 -26.12 -2.04 7.36
N SER A 180 -25.69 -2.11 8.63
CA SER A 180 -25.92 -3.27 9.49
C SER A 180 -27.41 -3.50 9.72
N GLN A 181 -28.17 -2.43 9.92
CA GLN A 181 -29.63 -2.50 10.04
C GLN A 181 -30.28 -3.03 8.75
N ALA A 182 -29.89 -2.49 7.59
CA ALA A 182 -30.41 -2.91 6.29
C ALA A 182 -30.10 -4.39 5.97
N LEU A 183 -28.91 -4.88 6.35
CA LEU A 183 -28.47 -6.25 6.13
C LEU A 183 -28.88 -7.23 7.26
N LYS A 184 -29.41 -6.72 8.37
CA LYS A 184 -29.71 -7.46 9.60
C LYS A 184 -28.47 -8.21 10.12
N LEU A 185 -27.35 -7.48 10.23
CA LEU A 185 -26.06 -7.96 10.70
C LEU A 185 -25.59 -7.17 11.90
N ILE A 186 -24.91 -7.81 12.85
CA ILE A 186 -24.34 -7.17 14.03
C ILE A 186 -22.85 -7.49 14.06
N PRO A 187 -21.98 -6.56 13.60
CA PRO A 187 -20.53 -6.76 13.71
C PRO A 187 -20.06 -6.71 15.16
N SER A 188 -19.04 -7.48 15.49
CA SER A 188 -18.45 -7.51 16.84
C SER A 188 -17.72 -6.22 17.22
N GLY A 189 -17.42 -5.38 16.23
CA GLY A 189 -16.80 -4.08 16.44
C GLY A 189 -16.08 -3.56 15.20
N ILE A 190 -15.64 -2.29 15.28
CA ILE A 190 -14.95 -1.59 14.20
C ILE A 190 -13.58 -1.13 14.69
N ARG A 191 -12.55 -1.34 13.86
CA ARG A 191 -11.18 -0.89 14.12
C ARG A 191 -10.60 -0.12 12.93
N ILE A 192 -9.98 1.02 13.22
CA ILE A 192 -9.28 1.83 12.22
C ILE A 192 -7.83 1.39 12.16
N SER A 193 -7.41 0.95 10.98
CA SER A 193 -6.08 0.41 10.71
C SER A 193 -5.19 1.40 9.94
N ASN A 194 -3.87 1.15 9.95
CA ASN A 194 -2.91 1.87 9.12
C ASN A 194 -2.50 1.05 7.88
N ALA A 195 -3.32 0.09 7.47
CA ALA A 195 -3.01 -0.77 6.33
C ALA A 195 -2.91 0.04 5.03
N ARG A 196 -1.86 -0.24 4.23
CA ARG A 196 -1.64 0.36 2.91
C ARG A 196 -1.99 -0.60 1.77
N CYS A 197 -2.06 -1.91 2.06
CA CYS A 197 -2.27 -2.95 1.04
C CYS A 197 -3.74 -3.39 0.92
N ARG A 198 -4.62 -2.91 1.81
CA ARG A 198 -6.05 -3.25 1.83
C ARG A 198 -6.85 -2.12 2.44
N TRP A 199 -8.04 -1.89 1.93
CA TRP A 199 -8.94 -0.84 2.38
C TRP A 199 -9.80 -1.28 3.56
N GLY A 200 -10.22 -2.54 3.56
CA GLY A 200 -10.99 -3.16 4.61
C GLY A 200 -10.63 -4.63 4.82
N SER A 201 -11.19 -5.23 5.85
CA SER A 201 -11.25 -6.67 6.08
C SER A 201 -12.25 -7.02 7.18
N CYS A 202 -12.90 -8.17 7.07
CA CYS A 202 -13.73 -8.78 8.10
C CYS A 202 -13.01 -9.99 8.69
N SER A 203 -12.80 -10.03 10.01
CA SER A 203 -12.21 -11.18 10.70
C SER A 203 -13.19 -12.34 10.88
N GLN A 204 -12.71 -13.51 11.31
CA GLN A 204 -13.57 -14.68 11.56
C GLN A 204 -14.60 -14.44 12.66
N ASP A 205 -14.26 -13.63 13.63
CA ASP A 205 -15.10 -13.20 14.76
C ASP A 205 -15.91 -11.93 14.45
N ASN A 206 -16.09 -11.60 13.16
CA ASN A 206 -16.91 -10.49 12.67
C ASN A 206 -16.48 -9.08 13.12
N HIS A 207 -15.20 -8.87 13.45
CA HIS A 207 -14.67 -7.53 13.57
C HIS A 207 -14.37 -6.95 12.19
N LEU A 208 -14.78 -5.71 11.97
CA LEU A 208 -14.52 -4.96 10.75
C LEU A 208 -13.30 -4.06 10.92
N TYR A 209 -12.41 -4.07 9.95
CA TYR A 209 -11.21 -3.24 9.93
C TYR A 209 -11.26 -2.35 8.69
N PHE A 210 -10.99 -1.05 8.85
CA PHE A 210 -10.92 -0.10 7.73
C PHE A 210 -9.62 0.69 7.79
N SER A 211 -9.00 0.93 6.65
CA SER A 211 -7.87 1.86 6.57
C SER A 211 -8.37 3.30 6.77
N TRP A 212 -7.72 4.07 7.65
CA TRP A 212 -8.08 5.48 7.85
C TRP A 212 -8.02 6.30 6.56
N ARG A 213 -7.17 5.89 5.61
CA ARG A 213 -7.00 6.58 4.33
C ARG A 213 -8.27 6.61 3.49
N LEU A 214 -9.13 5.62 3.68
CA LEU A 214 -10.40 5.53 2.96
C LEU A 214 -11.32 6.74 3.23
N ILE A 215 -11.14 7.47 4.34
CA ILE A 215 -11.94 8.66 4.65
C ILE A 215 -11.75 9.80 3.63
N MET A 216 -10.67 9.75 2.85
CA MET A 216 -10.41 10.70 1.77
C MET A 216 -11.19 10.36 0.49
N ALA A 217 -11.75 9.15 0.38
CA ALA A 217 -12.53 8.72 -0.78
C ALA A 217 -13.95 9.32 -0.77
N PRO A 218 -14.64 9.37 -1.93
CA PRO A 218 -16.06 9.73 -2.01
C PRO A 218 -16.94 8.85 -1.11
N CYS A 219 -18.00 9.45 -0.56
CA CYS A 219 -18.94 8.75 0.31
C CYS A 219 -19.48 7.45 -0.30
N SER A 220 -19.80 7.44 -1.59
CA SER A 220 -20.29 6.24 -2.30
C SER A 220 -19.26 5.10 -2.33
N VAL A 221 -17.96 5.43 -2.40
CA VAL A 221 -16.87 4.44 -2.35
C VAL A 221 -16.71 3.88 -0.94
N ILE A 222 -16.86 4.74 0.08
CA ILE A 222 -16.84 4.33 1.49
C ILE A 222 -18.02 3.39 1.76
N ASP A 223 -19.22 3.76 1.33
CA ASP A 223 -20.42 2.96 1.49
C ASP A 223 -20.28 1.58 0.83
N TYR A 224 -19.77 1.55 -0.39
CA TYR A 224 -19.47 0.30 -1.07
C TYR A 224 -18.53 -0.59 -0.23
N LEU A 225 -17.44 -0.02 0.31
CA LEU A 225 -16.50 -0.83 1.08
C LEU A 225 -17.09 -1.28 2.43
N VAL A 226 -17.88 -0.44 3.10
CA VAL A 226 -18.59 -0.83 4.32
C VAL A 226 -19.51 -2.01 4.06
N VAL A 227 -20.34 -1.96 3.00
CA VAL A 227 -21.24 -3.06 2.63
C VAL A 227 -20.44 -4.30 2.21
N HIS A 228 -19.30 -4.14 1.53
CA HIS A 228 -18.41 -5.23 1.15
C HIS A 228 -17.89 -6.00 2.39
N GLU A 229 -17.42 -5.29 3.40
CA GLU A 229 -16.92 -5.93 4.63
C GLU A 229 -18.04 -6.54 5.48
N LEU A 230 -19.22 -5.92 5.51
CA LEU A 230 -20.41 -6.49 6.15
C LEU A 230 -20.88 -7.77 5.44
N ALA A 231 -20.84 -7.80 4.10
CA ALA A 231 -21.21 -8.99 3.33
C ALA A 231 -20.31 -10.19 3.65
N HIS A 232 -19.02 -9.95 4.01
CA HIS A 232 -18.12 -11.00 4.45
C HIS A 232 -18.53 -11.69 5.75
N MET A 233 -19.41 -11.12 6.54
CA MET A 233 -19.98 -11.80 7.72
C MET A 233 -20.88 -12.99 7.33
N LYS A 234 -21.52 -12.94 6.14
CA LYS A 234 -22.34 -14.03 5.59
C LYS A 234 -21.57 -14.90 4.61
N GLU A 235 -20.84 -14.28 3.69
CA GLU A 235 -20.14 -14.95 2.60
C GLU A 235 -18.64 -14.59 2.65
N ARG A 236 -17.80 -15.51 3.11
CA ARG A 236 -16.37 -15.28 3.34
C ARG A 236 -15.54 -15.17 2.05
N ASN A 237 -16.06 -15.65 0.93
CA ASN A 237 -15.45 -15.58 -0.39
C ASN A 237 -16.28 -14.73 -1.33
N HIS A 238 -15.67 -14.22 -2.40
CA HIS A 238 -16.34 -13.37 -3.39
C HIS A 238 -17.13 -14.20 -4.42
N SER A 239 -18.03 -15.07 -3.95
CA SER A 239 -18.95 -15.87 -4.77
C SER A 239 -20.05 -15.01 -5.41
N GLU A 240 -20.87 -15.59 -6.27
CA GLU A 240 -22.05 -14.92 -6.80
C GLU A 240 -23.01 -14.46 -5.68
N ARG A 241 -23.17 -15.27 -4.63
CA ARG A 241 -23.97 -14.92 -3.46
C ARG A 241 -23.42 -13.68 -2.75
N PHE A 242 -22.10 -13.58 -2.60
CA PHE A 242 -21.45 -12.40 -2.04
C PHE A 242 -21.78 -11.14 -2.87
N TRP A 243 -21.56 -11.21 -4.18
CA TRP A 243 -21.82 -10.06 -5.05
C TRP A 243 -23.32 -9.74 -5.16
N GLY A 244 -24.20 -10.74 -5.02
CA GLY A 244 -25.65 -10.53 -4.88
C GLY A 244 -26.00 -9.73 -3.63
N LEU A 245 -25.40 -10.06 -2.47
CA LEU A 245 -25.60 -9.29 -1.23
C LEU A 245 -25.14 -7.83 -1.38
N VAL A 246 -23.95 -7.63 -1.94
CA VAL A 246 -23.41 -6.27 -2.15
C VAL A 246 -24.28 -5.50 -3.15
N GLY A 247 -24.65 -6.11 -4.29
CA GLY A 247 -25.40 -5.46 -5.35
C GLY A 247 -26.84 -5.10 -4.98
N ASN A 248 -27.45 -5.83 -4.07
CA ASN A 248 -28.78 -5.51 -3.56
C ASN A 248 -28.82 -4.22 -2.72
N ILE A 249 -27.70 -3.82 -2.13
CA ILE A 249 -27.58 -2.60 -1.32
C ILE A 249 -26.93 -1.48 -2.13
N ILE A 250 -25.85 -1.77 -2.85
CA ILE A 250 -25.08 -0.82 -3.66
C ILE A 250 -25.18 -1.28 -5.13
N THR A 251 -26.18 -0.82 -5.84
CA THR A 251 -26.48 -1.26 -7.21
C THR A 251 -25.35 -0.97 -8.19
N ASP A 252 -24.62 0.12 -7.98
CA ASP A 252 -23.47 0.55 -8.80
C ASP A 252 -22.11 0.16 -8.21
N TYR A 253 -22.04 -0.88 -7.36
CA TYR A 253 -20.81 -1.31 -6.68
C TYR A 253 -19.62 -1.54 -7.63
N LYS A 254 -19.87 -1.95 -8.87
CA LYS A 254 -18.83 -2.15 -9.89
C LYS A 254 -18.10 -0.84 -10.21
N LYS A 255 -18.83 0.28 -10.28
CA LYS A 255 -18.29 1.62 -10.49
C LYS A 255 -17.41 2.03 -9.30
N GLN A 256 -17.87 1.83 -8.08
CA GLN A 256 -17.14 2.18 -6.86
C GLN A 256 -15.84 1.35 -6.72
N ARG A 257 -15.93 0.06 -7.07
CA ARG A 257 -14.77 -0.83 -7.11
C ARG A 257 -13.71 -0.39 -8.13
N ILE A 258 -14.15 0.03 -9.33
CA ILE A 258 -13.25 0.55 -10.36
C ILE A 258 -12.61 1.84 -9.86
N TRP A 259 -13.39 2.77 -9.32
CA TRP A 259 -12.87 4.02 -8.77
C TRP A 259 -11.76 3.77 -7.73
N LEU A 260 -12.00 2.87 -6.78
CA LEU A 260 -11.03 2.54 -5.74
C LEU A 260 -9.76 1.87 -6.29
N LYS A 261 -9.88 1.07 -7.34
CA LYS A 261 -8.74 0.49 -8.06
C LYS A 261 -7.90 1.58 -8.74
N ASP A 262 -8.55 2.55 -9.36
CA ASP A 262 -7.90 3.56 -10.18
C ASP A 262 -7.36 4.75 -9.37
N ASN A 263 -8.07 5.15 -8.31
CA ASN A 263 -7.75 6.33 -7.50
C ASN A 263 -7.20 5.98 -6.10
N GLY A 264 -7.35 4.75 -5.64
CA GLY A 264 -6.97 4.39 -4.27
C GLY A 264 -5.51 4.71 -3.92
N HIS A 265 -4.60 4.67 -4.89
CA HIS A 265 -3.19 5.00 -4.69
C HIS A 265 -2.95 6.47 -4.30
N THR A 266 -3.88 7.39 -4.61
CA THR A 266 -3.79 8.82 -4.25
C THR A 266 -4.27 9.11 -2.83
N LEU A 267 -4.92 8.15 -2.15
CA LEU A 267 -5.44 8.31 -0.80
C LEU A 267 -4.31 8.13 0.23
N ASP A 268 -3.38 9.07 0.28
CA ASP A 268 -2.33 9.18 1.32
C ASP A 268 -1.92 10.66 1.50
N ILE A 269 -1.17 10.95 2.58
CA ILE A 269 -0.70 12.28 2.96
C ILE A 269 0.77 12.29 3.38
#